data_0de89295f5f4f50cc9d88a770feb0654
#
_entry.id   0de89295f5f4f50cc9d88a770feb0654
#
_cell.length_a   1.000
_cell.length_b   1.000
_cell.length_c   1.000
_cell.angle_alpha   90.00
_cell.angle_beta   90.00
_cell.angle_gamma   90.00
#
_symmetry.space_group_name_H-M   'P 1'
#
loop_
_entity.id
_entity.type
_entity.pdbx_description
1 polymer ?
#
loop_
_entity_poly.entity_id
_entity_poly.type
_entity_poly.pdbx_seq_one_letter_code
_entity_poly.pdbx_strand_id
1 'polypeptide(L)'
;LQELASVAPEYKLIPLKEHSNDVREAFRVEMKSFGGETISGLLYMPVAEGKYPAMISYMGYGSDVWYADPSSNPQMIEFMLCIRNQAFNRQPGEKDDWCARGISDKNTYYYRGAFADAVRAIDFVCSLDKTDTDRVFASGESQGGALTFAAASLDDRLKAIAPSAPFLCDYPDYFVLAGWPGDPIKAAAKEAGMSDEDMYKVLSYFDIKNFTDRIQCPVIMAIGLQDPVCPPHTNFAAYNHIKTEKSWICYPLSGHNVWQQEGWPVAKEDFFEKYL
;
A
#
# COMPACT_ATOMS: atom_id res chain seq x y z
N LEU A 1 0.50 -11.86 11.35
CA LEU A 1 -0.43 -12.60 10.47
C LEU A 1 -1.32 -13.56 11.25
N GLN A 2 -0.80 -14.33 12.21
CA GLN A 2 -1.65 -15.26 13.01
C GLN A 2 -2.82 -14.53 13.71
N GLU A 3 -2.58 -13.35 14.28
CA GLU A 3 -3.64 -12.53 14.88
C GLU A 3 -4.64 -12.02 13.85
N LEU A 4 -4.19 -11.63 12.64
CA LEU A 4 -5.08 -11.25 11.55
C LEU A 4 -5.94 -12.41 11.09
N ALA A 5 -5.36 -13.61 10.95
CA ALA A 5 -6.08 -14.82 10.55
C ALA A 5 -7.18 -15.24 11.57
N SER A 6 -7.07 -14.82 12.84
CA SER A 6 -8.10 -15.05 13.85
C SER A 6 -9.32 -14.11 13.72
N VAL A 7 -9.22 -13.04 12.94
CA VAL A 7 -10.33 -12.12 12.67
C VAL A 7 -11.01 -12.59 11.37
N ALA A 8 -12.28 -13.00 11.48
CA ALA A 8 -13.05 -13.38 10.29
C ALA A 8 -13.10 -12.25 9.27
N PRO A 9 -12.91 -12.53 7.96
CA PRO A 9 -12.94 -11.51 6.91
C PRO A 9 -14.38 -11.10 6.58
N GLU A 10 -15.11 -10.63 7.61
CA GLU A 10 -16.46 -10.12 7.43
C GLU A 10 -16.41 -8.80 6.69
N TYR A 11 -17.18 -8.66 5.63
CA TYR A 11 -17.29 -7.42 4.87
C TYR A 11 -18.72 -7.09 4.48
N LYS A 12 -18.94 -5.82 4.19
CA LYS A 12 -20.20 -5.26 3.69
C LYS A 12 -19.92 -4.44 2.43
N LEU A 13 -20.69 -4.66 1.39
CA LEU A 13 -20.70 -3.86 0.18
C LEU A 13 -21.82 -2.83 0.25
N ILE A 14 -21.49 -1.56 0.16
CA ILE A 14 -22.43 -0.43 0.16
C ILE A 14 -22.40 0.17 -1.25
N PRO A 15 -23.48 0.03 -2.04
CA PRO A 15 -23.49 0.49 -3.42
C PRO A 15 -23.30 2.00 -3.55
N LEU A 16 -22.46 2.43 -4.48
CA LEU A 16 -22.22 3.81 -4.89
C LEU A 16 -22.82 4.02 -6.29
N LYS A 17 -24.12 4.25 -6.35
CA LYS A 17 -24.89 4.31 -7.62
C LYS A 17 -24.41 5.43 -8.55
N GLU A 18 -24.00 6.55 -8.00
CA GLU A 18 -23.47 7.71 -8.73
C GLU A 18 -22.11 7.46 -9.40
N HIS A 19 -21.40 6.39 -8.99
CA HIS A 19 -20.12 5.95 -9.53
C HIS A 19 -20.22 4.61 -10.27
N SER A 20 -21.44 4.14 -10.56
CA SER A 20 -21.74 2.88 -11.22
C SER A 20 -22.40 3.12 -12.58
N ASN A 21 -22.25 2.16 -13.49
CA ASN A 21 -23.00 2.11 -14.75
C ASN A 21 -23.35 0.64 -15.11
N ASP A 22 -23.76 0.38 -16.35
CA ASP A 22 -24.07 -0.95 -16.87
C ASP A 22 -22.84 -1.83 -17.18
N VAL A 23 -21.64 -1.27 -17.04
CA VAL A 23 -20.36 -1.97 -17.26
C VAL A 23 -19.73 -2.40 -15.93
N ARG A 24 -19.64 -1.48 -14.97
CA ARG A 24 -19.08 -1.75 -13.63
C ARG A 24 -19.94 -1.13 -12.53
N GLU A 25 -20.07 -1.87 -11.45
CA GLU A 25 -20.64 -1.39 -10.20
C GLU A 25 -19.53 -0.91 -9.27
N ALA A 26 -19.79 0.20 -8.57
CA ALA A 26 -18.93 0.74 -7.52
C ALA A 26 -19.53 0.51 -6.14
N PHE A 27 -18.68 0.17 -5.18
CA PHE A 27 -19.07 -0.05 -3.79
C PHE A 27 -18.06 0.60 -2.85
N ARG A 28 -18.57 1.22 -1.78
CA ARG A 28 -17.79 1.38 -0.56
C ARG A 28 -17.79 0.03 0.15
N VAL A 29 -16.61 -0.47 0.44
CA VAL A 29 -16.41 -1.69 1.23
C VAL A 29 -16.16 -1.31 2.67
N GLU A 30 -16.77 -2.00 3.62
CA GLU A 30 -16.42 -1.99 5.04
C GLU A 30 -16.07 -3.42 5.45
N MET A 31 -14.89 -3.62 6.06
CA MET A 31 -14.43 -4.96 6.43
C MET A 31 -13.69 -4.97 7.77
N LYS A 32 -13.73 -6.12 8.44
CA LYS A 32 -12.98 -6.33 9.68
C LYS A 32 -11.52 -6.63 9.39
N SER A 33 -10.64 -5.97 10.15
CA SER A 33 -9.19 -6.12 10.04
C SER A 33 -8.55 -6.36 11.41
N PHE A 34 -7.24 -6.30 11.44
CA PHE A 34 -6.41 -6.53 12.63
C PHE A 34 -6.86 -5.69 13.82
N GLY A 35 -6.93 -6.34 14.99
CA GLY A 35 -7.40 -5.71 16.24
C GLY A 35 -8.92 -5.49 16.30
N GLY A 36 -9.70 -6.07 15.38
CA GLY A 36 -11.15 -5.89 15.29
C GLY A 36 -11.56 -4.54 14.69
N GLU A 37 -10.60 -3.76 14.21
CA GLU A 37 -10.83 -2.48 13.52
C GLU A 37 -11.69 -2.68 12.27
N THR A 38 -12.55 -1.71 11.98
CA THR A 38 -13.25 -1.64 10.71
C THR A 38 -12.49 -0.72 9.77
N ILE A 39 -12.06 -1.27 8.64
CA ILE A 39 -11.42 -0.52 7.57
C ILE A 39 -12.32 -0.52 6.33
N SER A 40 -12.09 0.44 5.44
CA SER A 40 -12.93 0.63 4.26
C SER A 40 -12.08 0.61 2.99
N GLY A 41 -12.74 0.54 1.85
CA GLY A 41 -12.13 0.69 0.54
C GLY A 41 -13.16 1.04 -0.52
N LEU A 42 -12.67 1.39 -1.70
CA LEU A 42 -13.47 1.62 -2.90
C LEU A 42 -13.27 0.45 -3.85
N LEU A 43 -14.34 -0.25 -4.19
CA LEU A 43 -14.35 -1.39 -5.12
C LEU A 43 -15.08 -1.01 -6.40
N TYR A 44 -14.46 -1.31 -7.54
CA TYR A 44 -15.12 -1.40 -8.83
C TYR A 44 -15.12 -2.84 -9.30
N MET A 45 -16.29 -3.36 -9.70
CA MET A 45 -16.45 -4.74 -10.12
C MET A 45 -17.25 -4.82 -11.42
N PRO A 46 -16.83 -5.62 -12.43
CA PRO A 46 -17.59 -5.83 -13.64
C PRO A 46 -19.02 -6.36 -13.36
N VAL A 47 -20.02 -5.83 -14.06
CA VAL A 47 -21.41 -6.28 -13.95
C VAL A 47 -21.55 -7.69 -14.56
N ALA A 48 -20.92 -7.92 -15.70
CA ALA A 48 -20.99 -9.21 -16.40
C ALA A 48 -20.46 -10.37 -15.53
N GLU A 49 -21.02 -11.56 -15.76
CA GLU A 49 -20.56 -12.77 -15.11
C GLU A 49 -19.19 -13.20 -15.66
N GLY A 50 -18.33 -13.76 -14.80
CA GLY A 50 -17.01 -14.22 -15.19
C GLY A 50 -16.01 -14.18 -14.05
N LYS A 51 -14.77 -14.57 -14.38
CA LYS A 51 -13.59 -14.45 -13.52
C LYS A 51 -12.68 -13.38 -14.08
N TYR A 52 -12.31 -12.43 -13.25
CA TYR A 52 -11.57 -11.23 -13.65
C TYR A 52 -10.27 -11.10 -12.87
N PRO A 53 -9.19 -10.65 -13.51
CA PRO A 53 -8.01 -10.20 -12.78
C PRO A 53 -8.38 -9.07 -11.84
N ALA A 54 -7.60 -8.90 -10.78
CA ALA A 54 -7.84 -7.87 -9.79
C ALA A 54 -6.60 -7.01 -9.54
N MET A 55 -6.81 -5.69 -9.42
CA MET A 55 -5.79 -4.71 -9.03
C MET A 55 -6.12 -4.15 -7.66
N ILE A 56 -5.21 -4.30 -6.71
CA ILE A 56 -5.26 -3.66 -5.40
C ILE A 56 -4.41 -2.40 -5.44
N SER A 57 -5.02 -1.25 -5.13
CA SER A 57 -4.33 0.03 -5.01
C SER A 57 -4.18 0.43 -3.56
N TYR A 58 -2.94 0.69 -3.13
CA TYR A 58 -2.63 1.21 -1.80
C TYR A 58 -2.36 2.70 -1.87
N MET A 59 -3.00 3.47 -0.98
CA MET A 59 -2.98 4.94 -0.99
C MET A 59 -1.70 5.52 -0.40
N GLY A 60 -1.30 6.68 -0.91
CA GLY A 60 -0.29 7.55 -0.30
C GLY A 60 -0.73 8.08 1.07
N TYR A 61 0.22 8.59 1.86
CA TYR A 61 -0.04 9.15 3.18
C TYR A 61 -0.97 10.36 3.12
N GLY A 62 -2.06 10.30 3.84
CA GLY A 62 -3.05 11.41 3.91
C GLY A 62 -3.87 11.60 2.64
N SER A 63 -3.73 10.73 1.64
CA SER A 63 -4.56 10.78 0.44
C SER A 63 -6.03 10.48 0.74
N ASP A 64 -6.90 10.98 -0.13
CA ASP A 64 -8.33 10.63 -0.13
C ASP A 64 -8.66 9.67 -1.28
N VAL A 65 -9.87 9.14 -1.32
CA VAL A 65 -10.33 8.29 -2.42
C VAL A 65 -10.47 9.11 -3.70
N TRP A 66 -10.14 8.48 -4.83
CA TRP A 66 -10.44 9.02 -6.16
C TRP A 66 -11.37 8.05 -6.89
N TYR A 67 -12.37 8.59 -7.54
CA TYR A 67 -13.35 7.81 -8.27
C TYR A 67 -12.92 7.69 -9.73
N ALA A 68 -12.83 6.44 -10.20
CA ALA A 68 -12.55 6.15 -11.60
C ALA A 68 -13.82 6.34 -12.46
N ASP A 69 -13.64 6.53 -13.77
CA ASP A 69 -14.73 6.36 -14.71
C ASP A 69 -15.19 4.89 -14.70
N PRO A 70 -16.47 4.59 -14.41
CA PRO A 70 -16.96 3.22 -14.36
C PRO A 70 -16.89 2.51 -15.72
N SER A 71 -16.68 3.22 -16.83
CA SER A 71 -16.44 2.63 -18.16
C SER A 71 -14.99 2.23 -18.39
N SER A 72 -14.05 2.68 -17.55
CA SER A 72 -12.64 2.28 -17.64
C SER A 72 -12.46 0.84 -17.16
N ASN A 73 -11.44 0.14 -17.65
CA ASN A 73 -11.04 -1.21 -17.21
C ASN A 73 -12.18 -2.22 -17.02
N PRO A 74 -13.04 -2.44 -18.04
CA PRO A 74 -14.27 -3.26 -17.91
C PRO A 74 -13.99 -4.75 -17.64
N GLN A 75 -12.74 -5.19 -17.78
CA GLN A 75 -12.30 -6.56 -17.59
C GLN A 75 -11.44 -6.74 -16.34
N MET A 76 -11.52 -5.80 -15.35
CA MET A 76 -10.72 -5.85 -14.14
C MET A 76 -11.55 -5.47 -12.91
N ILE A 77 -11.33 -6.18 -11.81
CA ILE A 77 -11.74 -5.77 -10.47
C ILE A 77 -10.69 -4.79 -9.95
N GLU A 78 -11.11 -3.62 -9.51
CA GLU A 78 -10.22 -2.63 -8.90
C GLU A 78 -10.63 -2.38 -7.46
N PHE A 79 -9.71 -2.56 -6.53
CA PHE A 79 -9.93 -2.30 -5.12
C PHE A 79 -8.88 -1.32 -4.58
N MET A 80 -9.33 -0.14 -4.13
CA MET A 80 -8.51 0.85 -3.45
C MET A 80 -8.71 0.72 -1.95
N LEU A 81 -7.65 0.31 -1.24
CA LEU A 81 -7.70 0.21 0.22
C LEU A 81 -7.58 1.59 0.87
N CYS A 82 -8.54 1.94 1.71
CA CYS A 82 -8.39 2.98 2.73
C CYS A 82 -7.90 2.32 4.01
N ILE A 83 -6.62 2.44 4.32
CA ILE A 83 -6.10 1.90 5.58
C ILE A 83 -6.68 2.65 6.79
N ARG A 84 -6.50 2.09 7.98
CA ARG A 84 -6.99 2.68 9.23
C ARG A 84 -6.68 4.18 9.33
N ASN A 85 -7.63 4.95 9.83
CA ASN A 85 -7.54 6.38 10.09
C ASN A 85 -7.38 7.28 8.84
N GLN A 86 -7.35 6.76 7.61
CA GLN A 86 -7.19 7.56 6.41
C GLN A 86 -8.40 7.43 5.47
N ALA A 87 -8.63 8.45 4.64
CA ALA A 87 -9.74 8.52 3.69
C ALA A 87 -11.10 8.20 4.34
N PHE A 88 -11.83 7.19 3.87
CA PHE A 88 -13.12 6.80 4.47
C PHE A 88 -13.06 6.44 5.95
N ASN A 89 -11.87 6.10 6.47
CA ASN A 89 -11.68 5.70 7.88
C ASN A 89 -11.25 6.87 8.78
N ARG A 90 -11.08 8.08 8.21
CA ARG A 90 -10.66 9.27 8.96
C ARG A 90 -11.77 9.72 9.90
N GLN A 91 -11.41 9.95 11.15
CA GLN A 91 -12.35 10.49 12.12
C GLN A 91 -12.32 12.03 12.12
N PRO A 92 -13.45 12.72 12.31
CA PRO A 92 -13.49 14.16 12.40
C PRO A 92 -12.54 14.69 13.49
N GLY A 93 -11.66 15.65 13.15
CA GLY A 93 -10.70 16.26 14.07
C GLY A 93 -9.47 15.39 14.36
N GLU A 94 -9.32 14.26 13.73
CA GLU A 94 -8.14 13.40 13.88
C GLU A 94 -6.89 14.06 13.27
N LYS A 95 -5.76 14.01 14.00
CA LYS A 95 -4.48 14.53 13.53
C LYS A 95 -3.80 13.56 12.57
N ASP A 96 -3.07 14.12 11.61
CA ASP A 96 -2.28 13.38 10.62
C ASP A 96 -0.89 12.99 11.19
N ASP A 97 -0.89 12.34 12.35
CA ASP A 97 0.33 11.94 13.06
C ASP A 97 0.60 10.42 13.00
N TRP A 98 -0.05 9.73 12.08
CA TRP A 98 -0.03 8.26 12.01
C TRP A 98 1.37 7.67 11.95
N CYS A 99 2.31 8.31 11.24
CA CYS A 99 3.68 7.81 11.12
C CYS A 99 4.43 7.72 12.46
N ALA A 100 4.00 8.48 13.48
CA ALA A 100 4.61 8.50 14.81
C ALA A 100 3.78 7.77 15.88
N ARG A 101 2.52 7.46 15.55
CA ARG A 101 1.54 6.94 16.53
C ARG A 101 1.95 5.56 17.05
N GLY A 102 2.07 5.44 18.39
CA GLY A 102 2.41 4.19 19.07
C GLY A 102 3.86 3.77 18.95
N ILE A 103 4.80 4.69 18.61
CA ILE A 103 6.23 4.41 18.40
C ILE A 103 6.92 3.78 19.60
N SER A 104 6.38 3.93 20.80
CA SER A 104 6.99 3.39 22.04
C SER A 104 7.02 1.86 22.12
N ASP A 105 6.18 1.16 21.34
CA ASP A 105 6.14 -0.31 21.32
C ASP A 105 5.77 -0.81 19.92
N LYS A 106 6.55 -1.77 19.41
CA LYS A 106 6.26 -2.44 18.13
C LYS A 106 4.86 -3.05 18.05
N ASN A 107 4.24 -3.38 19.19
CA ASN A 107 2.90 -3.97 19.24
C ASN A 107 1.79 -2.91 19.11
N THR A 108 2.09 -1.65 19.39
CA THR A 108 1.15 -0.53 19.29
C THR A 108 1.46 0.42 18.15
N TYR A 109 2.62 0.28 17.51
CA TYR A 109 3.01 1.15 16.40
C TYR A 109 2.02 1.04 15.24
N TYR A 110 1.58 2.18 14.72
CA TYR A 110 0.54 2.30 13.71
C TYR A 110 0.74 1.37 12.50
N TYR A 111 1.98 1.26 11.99
CA TYR A 111 2.25 0.44 10.81
C TYR A 111 2.09 -1.06 11.02
N ARG A 112 2.05 -1.54 12.26
CA ARG A 112 1.65 -2.94 12.52
C ARG A 112 0.24 -3.22 12.00
N GLY A 113 -0.68 -2.32 12.31
CA GLY A 113 -2.05 -2.41 11.82
C GLY A 113 -2.16 -2.12 10.32
N ALA A 114 -1.46 -1.10 9.82
CA ALA A 114 -1.50 -0.72 8.41
C ALA A 114 -0.97 -1.84 7.48
N PHE A 115 0.08 -2.56 7.89
CA PHE A 115 0.58 -3.73 7.15
C PHE A 115 -0.42 -4.90 7.18
N ALA A 116 -1.08 -5.11 8.31
CA ALA A 116 -2.15 -6.10 8.42
C ALA A 116 -3.36 -5.72 7.53
N ASP A 117 -3.72 -4.44 7.45
CA ASP A 117 -4.77 -3.95 6.56
C ASP A 117 -4.42 -4.19 5.08
N ALA A 118 -3.14 -4.04 4.71
CA ALA A 118 -2.70 -4.31 3.35
C ALA A 118 -2.85 -5.81 2.98
N VAL A 119 -2.55 -6.72 3.89
CA VAL A 119 -2.80 -8.17 3.71
C VAL A 119 -4.31 -8.46 3.71
N ARG A 120 -5.10 -7.82 4.56
CA ARG A 120 -6.55 -7.96 4.57
C ARG A 120 -7.20 -7.55 3.24
N ALA A 121 -6.64 -6.60 2.53
CA ALA A 121 -7.10 -6.24 1.18
C ALA A 121 -6.95 -7.42 0.20
N ILE A 122 -5.87 -8.20 0.30
CA ILE A 122 -5.68 -9.42 -0.50
C ILE A 122 -6.73 -10.47 -0.11
N ASP A 123 -6.94 -10.72 1.20
CA ASP A 123 -7.97 -11.64 1.67
C ASP A 123 -9.35 -11.29 1.10
N PHE A 124 -9.71 -10.00 1.17
CA PHE A 124 -10.99 -9.51 0.69
C PHE A 124 -11.14 -9.74 -0.83
N VAL A 125 -10.18 -9.27 -1.62
CA VAL A 125 -10.24 -9.38 -3.07
C VAL A 125 -10.28 -10.85 -3.52
N CYS A 126 -9.48 -11.72 -2.91
CA CYS A 126 -9.47 -13.15 -3.20
C CYS A 126 -10.77 -13.86 -2.75
N SER A 127 -11.56 -13.27 -1.85
CA SER A 127 -12.85 -13.84 -1.41
C SER A 127 -14.03 -13.51 -2.33
N LEU A 128 -13.86 -12.58 -3.27
CA LEU A 128 -14.93 -12.21 -4.20
C LEU A 128 -15.14 -13.31 -5.25
N ASP A 129 -16.39 -13.70 -5.47
CA ASP A 129 -16.75 -14.77 -6.44
C ASP A 129 -16.27 -14.49 -7.86
N LYS A 130 -16.14 -13.21 -8.24
CA LYS A 130 -15.71 -12.80 -9.58
C LYS A 130 -14.19 -12.66 -9.71
N THR A 131 -13.41 -12.81 -8.65
CA THR A 131 -11.94 -12.70 -8.73
C THR A 131 -11.33 -13.98 -9.31
N ASP A 132 -10.42 -13.81 -10.28
CA ASP A 132 -9.43 -14.80 -10.65
C ASP A 132 -8.24 -14.69 -9.70
N THR A 133 -8.15 -15.62 -8.76
CA THR A 133 -7.14 -15.58 -7.69
C THR A 133 -5.71 -15.84 -8.17
N ASP A 134 -5.53 -16.31 -9.40
CA ASP A 134 -4.21 -16.50 -10.01
C ASP A 134 -3.70 -15.20 -10.68
N ARG A 135 -4.54 -14.17 -10.77
CA ARG A 135 -4.26 -12.89 -11.43
C ARG A 135 -4.61 -11.70 -10.52
N VAL A 136 -4.02 -11.67 -9.33
CA VAL A 136 -4.16 -10.55 -8.37
C VAL A 136 -2.88 -9.74 -8.34
N PHE A 137 -3.00 -8.45 -8.60
CA PHE A 137 -1.91 -7.48 -8.70
C PHE A 137 -2.01 -6.41 -7.63
N ALA A 138 -0.89 -5.76 -7.33
CA ALA A 138 -0.90 -4.61 -6.43
C ALA A 138 0.01 -3.47 -6.90
N SER A 139 -0.42 -2.25 -6.64
CA SER A 139 0.38 -1.05 -6.86
C SER A 139 0.10 0.01 -5.79
N GLY A 140 1.01 0.96 -5.66
CA GLY A 140 0.82 2.08 -4.76
C GLY A 140 1.98 3.05 -4.80
N GLU A 141 1.75 4.24 -4.27
CA GLU A 141 2.64 5.38 -4.35
C GLU A 141 3.02 5.81 -2.94
N SER A 142 4.29 6.18 -2.72
CA SER A 142 4.75 6.69 -1.43
C SER A 142 4.44 5.69 -0.30
N GLN A 143 3.60 6.04 0.67
CA GLN A 143 3.09 5.09 1.67
C GLN A 143 2.45 3.86 1.00
N GLY A 144 1.68 4.06 -0.07
CA GLY A 144 1.10 2.96 -0.84
C GLY A 144 2.16 2.06 -1.47
N GLY A 145 3.29 2.61 -1.90
CA GLY A 145 4.45 1.84 -2.38
C GLY A 145 5.05 0.95 -1.27
N ALA A 146 5.17 1.49 -0.05
CA ALA A 146 5.58 0.71 1.11
C ALA A 146 4.59 -0.40 1.46
N LEU A 147 3.28 -0.10 1.42
CA LEU A 147 2.22 -1.09 1.66
C LEU A 147 2.19 -2.17 0.59
N THR A 148 2.48 -1.82 -0.68
CA THR A 148 2.63 -2.77 -1.79
C THR A 148 3.77 -3.76 -1.50
N PHE A 149 4.93 -3.27 -1.09
CA PHE A 149 6.06 -4.11 -0.68
C PHE A 149 5.74 -4.95 0.56
N ALA A 150 5.12 -4.33 1.59
CA ALA A 150 4.75 -5.06 2.81
C ALA A 150 3.76 -6.19 2.51
N ALA A 151 2.72 -5.92 1.72
CA ALA A 151 1.73 -6.91 1.32
C ALA A 151 2.39 -8.09 0.59
N ALA A 152 3.21 -7.83 -0.45
CA ALA A 152 3.89 -8.87 -1.21
C ALA A 152 4.97 -9.63 -0.41
N SER A 153 5.51 -9.03 0.65
CA SER A 153 6.47 -9.69 1.55
C SER A 153 5.82 -10.58 2.59
N LEU A 154 4.54 -10.35 2.88
CA LEU A 154 3.77 -11.03 3.92
C LEU A 154 2.75 -12.01 3.35
N ASP A 155 2.48 -11.96 2.04
CA ASP A 155 1.50 -12.77 1.34
C ASP A 155 1.99 -13.11 -0.07
N ASP A 156 1.92 -14.35 -0.49
CA ASP A 156 2.44 -14.87 -1.76
C ASP A 156 1.39 -14.98 -2.88
N ARG A 157 0.15 -14.54 -2.62
CA ARG A 157 -0.95 -14.58 -3.61
C ARG A 157 -0.86 -13.50 -4.68
N LEU A 158 -0.03 -12.47 -4.50
CA LEU A 158 0.14 -11.43 -5.51
C LEU A 158 0.96 -11.95 -6.70
N LYS A 159 0.43 -11.76 -7.91
CA LYS A 159 1.03 -12.23 -9.17
C LYS A 159 2.18 -11.35 -9.64
N ALA A 160 2.05 -10.03 -9.49
CA ALA A 160 3.08 -9.03 -9.75
C ALA A 160 2.75 -7.72 -9.03
N ILE A 161 3.76 -6.88 -8.78
CA ILE A 161 3.59 -5.60 -8.06
C ILE A 161 4.33 -4.45 -8.72
N ALA A 162 3.77 -3.23 -8.56
CA ALA A 162 4.32 -2.01 -9.13
C ALA A 162 4.33 -0.83 -8.12
N PRO A 163 5.22 -0.83 -7.11
CA PRO A 163 5.37 0.31 -6.20
C PRO A 163 6.06 1.51 -6.89
N SER A 164 5.70 2.74 -6.50
CA SER A 164 6.41 3.94 -6.92
C SER A 164 6.81 4.81 -5.73
N ALA A 165 8.03 5.35 -5.76
CA ALA A 165 8.63 6.17 -4.69
C ALA A 165 8.32 5.63 -3.27
N PRO A 166 8.62 4.35 -2.97
CA PRO A 166 8.15 3.72 -1.74
C PRO A 166 8.70 4.38 -0.48
N PHE A 167 7.81 4.64 0.46
CA PHE A 167 8.06 5.19 1.79
C PHE A 167 8.56 4.09 2.76
N LEU A 168 8.97 4.42 3.98
CA LEU A 168 9.33 3.49 5.05
C LEU A 168 10.51 2.52 4.70
N CYS A 169 11.44 2.97 3.90
CA CYS A 169 12.59 2.17 3.51
C CYS A 169 13.86 2.74 4.15
N ASP A 170 14.66 1.90 4.85
CA ASP A 170 15.95 2.28 5.43
C ASP A 170 15.87 3.48 6.38
N TYR A 171 15.14 3.35 7.48
CA TYR A 171 14.91 4.42 8.43
C TYR A 171 16.18 5.14 8.93
N PRO A 172 17.31 4.47 9.18
CA PRO A 172 18.51 5.18 9.60
C PRO A 172 18.99 6.22 8.61
N ASP A 173 19.10 5.85 7.32
CA ASP A 173 19.52 6.78 6.26
C ASP A 173 18.38 7.74 5.89
N TYR A 174 17.14 7.26 5.93
CA TYR A 174 15.97 8.10 5.65
C TYR A 174 15.92 9.33 6.57
N PHE A 175 16.15 9.16 7.89
CA PHE A 175 16.11 10.24 8.86
C PHE A 175 17.29 11.22 8.77
N VAL A 176 18.31 10.89 8.00
CA VAL A 176 19.43 11.78 7.66
C VAL A 176 19.11 12.57 6.39
N LEU A 177 18.44 11.93 5.42
CA LEU A 177 18.22 12.48 4.08
C LEU A 177 16.94 13.31 3.97
N ALA A 178 15.93 13.02 4.79
CA ALA A 178 14.62 13.68 4.77
C ALA A 178 14.14 14.00 6.19
N GLY A 179 13.66 15.22 6.42
CA GLY A 179 13.14 15.64 7.72
C GLY A 179 11.83 14.92 8.07
N TRP A 180 10.87 14.92 7.16
CA TRP A 180 9.64 14.17 7.35
C TRP A 180 9.76 12.76 6.73
N PRO A 181 9.31 11.69 7.39
CA PRO A 181 8.61 11.62 8.67
C PRO A 181 9.52 11.52 9.89
N GLY A 182 10.84 11.68 9.72
CA GLY A 182 11.82 11.51 10.80
C GLY A 182 11.58 12.43 11.99
N ASP A 183 11.32 13.71 11.73
CA ASP A 183 11.15 14.70 12.80
C ASP A 183 9.95 14.39 13.71
N PRO A 184 8.72 14.13 13.21
CA PRO A 184 7.61 13.77 14.08
C PRO A 184 7.81 12.43 14.80
N ILE A 185 8.47 11.45 14.18
CA ILE A 185 8.78 10.16 14.82
C ILE A 185 9.76 10.35 15.96
N LYS A 186 10.87 11.08 15.74
CA LYS A 186 11.87 11.40 16.77
C LYS A 186 11.25 12.20 17.92
N ALA A 187 10.38 13.18 17.61
CA ALA A 187 9.68 13.96 18.62
C ALA A 187 8.80 13.09 19.52
N ALA A 188 7.98 12.21 18.92
CA ALA A 188 7.12 11.29 19.66
C ALA A 188 7.93 10.26 20.48
N ALA A 189 9.03 9.72 19.94
CA ALA A 189 9.92 8.82 20.66
C ALA A 189 10.54 9.51 21.88
N LYS A 190 11.01 10.76 21.73
CA LYS A 190 11.55 11.56 22.82
C LYS A 190 10.50 11.86 23.90
N GLU A 191 9.27 12.21 23.50
CA GLU A 191 8.16 12.41 24.43
C GLU A 191 7.83 11.14 25.23
N ALA A 192 7.96 9.97 24.59
CA ALA A 192 7.78 8.66 25.20
C ALA A 192 9.01 8.23 26.07
N GLY A 193 10.06 9.04 26.17
CA GLY A 193 11.27 8.74 26.95
C GLY A 193 12.18 7.68 26.34
N MET A 194 12.06 7.43 25.02
CA MET A 194 12.89 6.46 24.31
C MET A 194 14.28 7.02 24.00
N SER A 195 15.28 6.13 23.99
CA SER A 195 16.55 6.40 23.33
C SER A 195 16.41 6.28 21.80
N ASP A 196 17.35 6.86 21.04
CA ASP A 196 17.40 6.67 19.58
C ASP A 196 17.57 5.19 19.22
N GLU A 197 18.34 4.43 19.99
CA GLU A 197 18.53 2.98 19.80
C GLU A 197 17.20 2.22 19.94
N ASP A 198 16.42 2.49 20.99
CA ASP A 198 15.13 1.85 21.21
C ASP A 198 14.13 2.23 20.11
N MET A 199 14.12 3.50 19.68
CA MET A 199 13.30 3.96 18.56
C MET A 199 13.65 3.19 17.27
N TYR A 200 14.91 3.13 16.87
CA TYR A 200 15.33 2.40 15.68
C TYR A 200 15.07 0.90 15.80
N LYS A 201 15.15 0.33 17.00
CA LYS A 201 14.78 -1.07 17.23
C LYS A 201 13.30 -1.32 16.97
N VAL A 202 12.40 -0.42 17.38
CA VAL A 202 10.98 -0.52 17.05
C VAL A 202 10.77 -0.36 15.53
N LEU A 203 11.36 0.67 14.92
CA LEU A 203 11.24 0.94 13.49
C LEU A 203 11.76 -0.21 12.62
N SER A 204 12.80 -0.94 13.05
CA SER A 204 13.36 -2.06 12.29
C SER A 204 12.36 -3.18 12.02
N TYR A 205 11.31 -3.31 12.82
CA TYR A 205 10.20 -4.24 12.57
C TYR A 205 9.27 -3.80 11.44
N PHE A 206 9.38 -2.55 10.99
CA PHE A 206 8.51 -1.93 9.99
C PHE A 206 9.31 -1.33 8.84
N ASP A 207 10.61 -1.46 8.85
CA ASP A 207 11.48 -1.05 7.77
C ASP A 207 11.33 -2.01 6.59
N ILE A 208 10.80 -1.52 5.49
CA ILE A 208 10.50 -2.30 4.29
C ILE A 208 11.76 -3.02 3.76
N LYS A 209 12.94 -2.43 3.90
CA LYS A 209 14.20 -3.05 3.54
C LYS A 209 14.38 -4.44 4.15
N ASN A 210 13.84 -4.66 5.35
CA ASN A 210 13.98 -5.91 6.10
C ASN A 210 12.98 -7.00 5.67
N PHE A 211 12.09 -6.72 4.70
CA PHE A 211 11.03 -7.65 4.26
C PHE A 211 11.14 -8.06 2.80
N THR A 212 11.67 -7.18 1.93
CA THR A 212 11.60 -7.34 0.48
C THR A 212 12.32 -8.58 -0.04
N ASP A 213 13.20 -9.21 0.74
CA ASP A 213 13.81 -10.50 0.39
C ASP A 213 12.82 -11.68 0.43
N ARG A 214 11.61 -11.48 0.95
CA ARG A 214 10.52 -12.48 1.02
C ARG A 214 9.57 -12.41 -0.17
N ILE A 215 9.63 -11.35 -0.98
CA ILE A 215 8.76 -11.18 -2.14
C ILE A 215 8.98 -12.35 -3.13
N GLN A 216 7.88 -12.98 -3.57
CA GLN A 216 7.90 -14.12 -4.46
C GLN A 216 7.43 -13.80 -5.90
N CYS A 217 6.89 -12.60 -6.13
CA CYS A 217 6.37 -12.17 -7.42
C CYS A 217 7.30 -11.17 -8.13
N PRO A 218 7.17 -10.99 -9.46
CA PRO A 218 7.87 -9.96 -10.21
C PRO A 218 7.55 -8.54 -9.74
N VAL A 219 8.54 -7.65 -9.86
CA VAL A 219 8.46 -6.26 -9.38
C VAL A 219 8.92 -5.29 -10.46
N ILE A 220 8.14 -4.21 -10.69
CA ILE A 220 8.62 -3.00 -11.34
C ILE A 220 8.51 -1.82 -10.38
N MET A 221 9.56 -1.01 -10.23
CA MET A 221 9.57 0.14 -9.31
C MET A 221 9.87 1.44 -10.06
N ALA A 222 9.10 2.51 -9.79
CA ALA A 222 9.41 3.85 -10.29
C ALA A 222 10.08 4.70 -9.22
N ILE A 223 11.11 5.49 -9.62
CA ILE A 223 11.93 6.29 -8.72
C ILE A 223 12.22 7.67 -9.34
N GLY A 224 12.11 8.73 -8.52
CA GLY A 224 12.60 10.07 -8.85
C GLY A 224 13.96 10.35 -8.20
N LEU A 225 14.97 10.74 -8.97
CA LEU A 225 16.30 10.99 -8.38
C LEU A 225 16.37 12.27 -7.56
N GLN A 226 15.41 13.18 -7.70
CA GLN A 226 15.33 14.42 -6.93
C GLN A 226 14.23 14.38 -5.87
N ASP A 227 13.83 13.17 -5.42
CA ASP A 227 12.79 12.99 -4.42
C ASP A 227 13.31 13.39 -3.01
N PRO A 228 12.81 14.49 -2.41
CA PRO A 228 13.19 14.92 -1.07
C PRO A 228 12.34 14.29 0.03
N VAL A 229 11.27 13.57 -0.34
CA VAL A 229 10.30 12.94 0.58
C VAL A 229 10.63 11.47 0.79
N CYS A 230 10.80 10.71 -0.30
CA CYS A 230 11.24 9.32 -0.28
C CYS A 230 12.56 9.20 -1.07
N PRO A 231 13.70 9.54 -0.47
CA PRO A 231 14.96 9.65 -1.18
C PRO A 231 15.31 8.37 -1.95
N PRO A 232 15.80 8.47 -3.21
CA PRO A 232 16.07 7.31 -4.06
C PRO A 232 17.04 6.32 -3.43
N HIS A 233 17.98 6.78 -2.62
CA HIS A 233 18.90 5.93 -1.85
C HIS A 233 18.13 4.91 -1.02
N THR A 234 17.13 5.34 -0.27
CA THR A 234 16.33 4.46 0.61
C THR A 234 15.44 3.51 -0.19
N ASN A 235 14.91 3.96 -1.34
CA ASN A 235 14.15 3.10 -2.24
C ASN A 235 15.02 1.96 -2.80
N PHE A 236 16.24 2.28 -3.23
CA PHE A 236 17.20 1.25 -3.70
C PHE A 236 17.65 0.32 -2.58
N ALA A 237 17.74 0.79 -1.32
CA ALA A 237 18.03 -0.09 -0.19
C ALA A 237 17.01 -1.23 -0.08
N ALA A 238 15.71 -0.94 -0.20
CA ALA A 238 14.67 -1.97 -0.22
C ALA A 238 14.71 -2.80 -1.52
N TYR A 239 14.82 -2.16 -2.68
CA TYR A 239 14.83 -2.82 -4.00
C TYR A 239 15.97 -3.85 -4.12
N ASN A 240 17.16 -3.54 -3.63
CA ASN A 240 18.33 -4.42 -3.76
C ASN A 240 18.16 -5.75 -3.04
N HIS A 241 17.33 -5.84 -2.00
CA HIS A 241 17.06 -7.06 -1.25
C HIS A 241 16.06 -8.00 -1.97
N ILE A 242 15.30 -7.53 -2.97
CA ILE A 242 14.38 -8.36 -3.75
C ILE A 242 15.19 -9.40 -4.53
N LYS A 243 14.76 -10.66 -4.47
CA LYS A 243 15.45 -11.81 -5.09
C LYS A 243 14.77 -12.32 -6.37
N THR A 244 13.51 -11.93 -6.58
CA THR A 244 12.73 -12.31 -7.77
C THR A 244 13.06 -11.44 -8.98
N GLU A 245 12.42 -11.71 -10.12
CA GLU A 245 12.48 -10.84 -11.28
C GLU A 245 12.12 -9.42 -10.88
N LYS A 246 12.99 -8.46 -11.18
CA LYS A 246 12.80 -7.07 -10.81
C LYS A 246 13.35 -6.11 -11.84
N SER A 247 12.65 -5.01 -12.02
CA SER A 247 13.05 -3.90 -12.87
C SER A 247 12.72 -2.57 -12.19
N TRP A 248 13.29 -1.49 -12.69
CA TRP A 248 12.99 -0.15 -12.21
C TRP A 248 13.03 0.86 -13.36
N ILE A 249 12.27 1.93 -13.19
CA ILE A 249 12.29 3.10 -14.07
C ILE A 249 12.71 4.30 -13.26
N CYS A 250 13.68 5.03 -13.77
CA CYS A 250 14.22 6.21 -13.12
C CYS A 250 13.83 7.48 -13.89
N TYR A 251 13.36 8.47 -13.15
CA TYR A 251 13.08 9.81 -13.63
C TYR A 251 14.09 10.80 -13.04
N PRO A 252 15.19 11.09 -13.74
CA PRO A 252 16.33 11.85 -13.19
C PRO A 252 15.99 13.26 -12.73
N LEU A 253 15.00 13.88 -13.34
CA LEU A 253 14.56 15.24 -13.02
C LEU A 253 13.27 15.29 -12.18
N SER A 254 12.71 14.14 -11.80
CA SER A 254 11.49 14.07 -10.99
C SER A 254 11.80 14.08 -9.50
N GLY A 255 10.99 14.81 -8.76
CA GLY A 255 10.87 14.70 -7.30
C GLY A 255 9.95 13.54 -6.89
N HIS A 256 9.16 13.78 -5.84
CA HIS A 256 8.32 12.74 -5.24
C HIS A 256 7.21 12.21 -6.15
N ASN A 257 6.63 13.04 -7.01
CA ASN A 257 5.44 12.71 -7.80
C ASN A 257 5.77 11.89 -9.08
N VAL A 258 6.55 10.82 -8.95
CA VAL A 258 6.96 9.96 -10.09
C VAL A 258 5.79 9.31 -10.80
N TRP A 259 4.69 9.04 -10.10
CA TRP A 259 3.47 8.48 -10.68
C TRP A 259 2.74 9.39 -11.67
N GLN A 260 3.08 10.69 -11.69
CA GLN A 260 2.59 11.68 -12.65
C GLN A 260 3.46 11.77 -13.91
N GLN A 261 4.59 11.05 -13.96
CA GLN A 261 5.46 11.03 -15.14
C GLN A 261 4.78 10.24 -16.27
N GLU A 262 4.72 10.83 -17.45
CA GLU A 262 3.97 10.33 -18.61
C GLU A 262 4.26 8.84 -18.93
N GLY A 263 5.52 8.42 -18.80
CA GLY A 263 5.92 7.03 -19.09
C GLY A 263 5.57 6.02 -18.02
N TRP A 264 5.25 6.43 -16.77
CA TRP A 264 5.02 5.46 -15.70
C TRP A 264 3.71 4.67 -15.82
N PRO A 265 2.55 5.29 -16.10
CA PRO A 265 1.32 4.54 -16.31
C PRO A 265 1.44 3.48 -17.40
N VAL A 266 2.04 3.84 -18.55
CA VAL A 266 2.25 2.93 -19.69
C VAL A 266 3.18 1.78 -19.29
N ALA A 267 4.33 2.07 -18.69
CA ALA A 267 5.28 1.03 -18.29
C ALA A 267 4.71 0.06 -17.23
N LYS A 268 3.87 0.57 -16.34
CA LYS A 268 3.15 -0.23 -15.35
C LYS A 268 2.13 -1.15 -16.01
N GLU A 269 1.37 -0.63 -16.98
CA GLU A 269 0.39 -1.39 -17.76
C GLU A 269 1.09 -2.51 -18.56
N ASP A 270 2.09 -2.17 -19.38
CA ASP A 270 2.92 -3.13 -20.14
C ASP A 270 3.54 -4.20 -19.26
N PHE A 271 3.90 -3.85 -18.02
CA PHE A 271 4.45 -4.81 -17.07
C PHE A 271 3.39 -5.80 -16.60
N PHE A 272 2.21 -5.33 -16.19
CA PHE A 272 1.14 -6.22 -15.73
C PHE A 272 0.56 -7.08 -16.84
N GLU A 273 0.49 -6.58 -18.08
CA GLU A 273 0.02 -7.36 -19.25
C GLU A 273 0.80 -8.66 -19.47
N LYS A 274 2.07 -8.72 -19.06
CA LYS A 274 2.89 -9.94 -19.16
C LYS A 274 2.41 -11.07 -18.25
N TYR A 275 1.59 -10.75 -17.25
CA TYR A 275 1.14 -11.67 -16.22
C TYR A 275 -0.39 -11.85 -16.19
N LEU A 276 -1.12 -11.15 -17.09
CA LEU A 276 -2.54 -11.33 -17.36
C LEU A 276 -2.77 -12.60 -18.20
#